data_1dd5c8882117c831a6ebbb6bb3522c74
#
_entry.id   1dd5c8882117c831a6ebbb6bb3522c74
#
_cell.length_a   1.000
_cell.length_b   1.000
_cell.length_c   1.000
_cell.angle_alpha   90.00
_cell.angle_beta   90.00
_cell.angle_gamma   90.00
#
_symmetry.space_group_name_H-M   'P 1'
#
loop_
_entity.id
_entity.type
_entity.pdbx_description
1 polymer ?
#
loop_
_entity_poly.entity_id
_entity_poly.type
_entity_poly.pdbx_seq_one_letter_code
_entity_poly.pdbx_strand_id
1 'polypeptide(L)'
;MKTNKILSILTMLVVSVTVMLFTSCSSDDDGDGSKDINVQEVVGTWTCTASTDKVDGKPITGYMVGESITISEDGKFSSTASSIGNGTWKLDGNKMSAKNTYGDTFSATIVVSGNKMKWNGTSSLDVSFNYTWEKNKFLQIDSNKD
;
A
#
# COMPACT_ATOMS: atom_id res chain seq x y z
N MET A 1 -8.77 6.92 -56.85
CA MET A 1 -7.83 7.65 -55.94
C MET A 1 -8.39 8.06 -54.58
N LYS A 2 -9.69 8.00 -54.36
CA LYS A 2 -10.27 8.31 -53.04
C LYS A 2 -10.22 7.13 -52.04
N THR A 3 -10.00 5.92 -52.49
CA THR A 3 -9.93 4.71 -51.65
C THR A 3 -8.59 4.53 -50.91
N ASN A 4 -7.50 5.05 -51.45
CA ASN A 4 -6.18 4.91 -50.83
C ASN A 4 -5.98 5.76 -49.57
N LYS A 5 -6.72 6.88 -49.44
CA LYS A 5 -6.65 7.73 -48.26
C LYS A 5 -7.44 7.17 -47.06
N ILE A 6 -8.48 6.43 -47.33
CA ILE A 6 -9.29 5.78 -46.29
C ILE A 6 -8.56 4.57 -45.72
N LEU A 7 -7.88 3.80 -46.53
CA LEU A 7 -7.06 2.66 -46.09
C LEU A 7 -5.88 3.13 -45.23
N SER A 8 -5.28 4.27 -45.55
CA SER A 8 -4.15 4.81 -44.79
C SER A 8 -4.57 5.29 -43.38
N ILE A 9 -5.77 5.83 -43.25
CA ILE A 9 -6.31 6.26 -41.97
C ILE A 9 -6.69 5.07 -41.10
N LEU A 10 -7.23 4.02 -41.71
CA LEU A 10 -7.63 2.81 -41.01
C LEU A 10 -6.42 2.03 -40.48
N THR A 11 -5.32 2.00 -41.26
CA THR A 11 -4.07 1.35 -40.85
C THR A 11 -3.38 2.12 -39.68
N MET A 12 -3.46 3.44 -39.67
CA MET A 12 -2.90 4.22 -38.57
C MET A 12 -3.70 4.05 -37.26
N LEU A 13 -5.00 3.88 -37.36
CA LEU A 13 -5.84 3.68 -36.17
C LEU A 13 -5.62 2.32 -35.50
N VAL A 14 -5.36 1.29 -36.29
CA VAL A 14 -5.06 -0.06 -35.78
C VAL A 14 -3.68 -0.11 -35.11
N VAL A 15 -2.70 0.59 -35.65
CA VAL A 15 -1.36 0.64 -35.07
C VAL A 15 -1.34 1.40 -33.74
N SER A 16 -2.14 2.47 -33.61
CA SER A 16 -2.19 3.22 -32.34
C SER A 16 -2.88 2.45 -31.20
N VAL A 17 -3.85 1.61 -31.53
CA VAL A 17 -4.52 0.76 -30.52
C VAL A 17 -3.61 -0.37 -30.06
N THR A 18 -2.81 -0.94 -30.96
CA THR A 18 -1.87 -2.01 -30.61
C THR A 18 -0.73 -1.53 -29.71
N VAL A 19 -0.27 -0.30 -29.89
CA VAL A 19 0.80 0.28 -29.07
C VAL A 19 0.31 0.55 -27.63
N MET A 20 -0.96 0.90 -27.45
CA MET A 20 -1.52 1.09 -26.10
C MET A 20 -1.67 -0.23 -25.33
N LEU A 21 -1.89 -1.35 -26.02
CA LEU A 21 -1.96 -2.66 -25.37
C LEU A 21 -0.59 -3.16 -24.91
N PHE A 22 0.48 -2.82 -25.62
CA PHE A 22 1.84 -3.19 -25.21
C PHE A 22 2.36 -2.38 -24.02
N THR A 23 1.95 -1.12 -23.89
CA THR A 23 2.35 -0.30 -22.74
C THR A 23 1.66 -0.71 -21.43
N SER A 24 0.49 -1.28 -21.48
CA SER A 24 -0.18 -1.79 -20.28
C SER A 24 0.38 -3.12 -19.78
N CYS A 25 0.95 -3.94 -20.66
CA CYS A 25 1.57 -5.23 -20.29
C CYS A 25 3.00 -5.07 -19.72
N SER A 26 3.74 -4.03 -20.10
CA SER A 26 5.10 -3.84 -19.63
C SER A 26 5.20 -3.24 -18.23
N SER A 27 4.12 -2.70 -17.67
CA SER A 27 4.08 -2.16 -16.31
C SER A 27 3.84 -3.23 -15.24
N ASP A 28 3.43 -4.44 -15.63
CA ASP A 28 3.13 -5.53 -14.69
C ASP A 28 4.34 -6.38 -14.32
N ASP A 29 5.44 -6.28 -15.05
CA ASP A 29 6.61 -7.15 -14.87
C ASP A 29 7.63 -6.63 -13.87
N ASP A 30 7.54 -5.38 -13.47
CA ASP A 30 8.57 -4.76 -12.65
C ASP A 30 8.31 -4.83 -11.15
N GLY A 31 7.56 -5.64 -10.59
CA GLY A 31 7.42 -5.95 -9.16
C GLY A 31 8.01 -4.99 -8.12
N ASP A 32 8.38 -3.76 -8.50
CA ASP A 32 9.12 -2.81 -7.67
C ASP A 32 8.23 -1.79 -6.97
N GLY A 33 6.99 -2.16 -6.66
CA GLY A 33 6.15 -1.39 -5.76
C GLY A 33 5.61 -0.06 -6.30
N SER A 34 5.68 0.18 -7.62
CA SER A 34 5.10 1.38 -8.24
C SER A 34 3.60 1.26 -8.54
N LYS A 35 2.98 0.15 -8.17
CA LYS A 35 1.55 -0.07 -8.36
C LYS A 35 0.74 0.79 -7.40
N ASP A 36 -0.22 1.53 -7.95
CA ASP A 36 -1.21 2.23 -7.15
C ASP A 36 -2.06 1.25 -6.34
N ILE A 37 -2.25 1.56 -5.08
CA ILE A 37 -2.99 0.74 -4.13
C ILE A 37 -4.38 1.35 -3.93
N ASN A 38 -5.40 0.52 -3.98
CA ASN A 38 -6.74 0.94 -3.63
C ASN A 38 -6.85 1.07 -2.09
N VAL A 39 -7.51 2.12 -1.62
CA VAL A 39 -7.78 2.36 -0.19
C VAL A 39 -8.38 1.12 0.50
N GLN A 40 -9.28 0.41 -0.18
CA GLN A 40 -9.93 -0.80 0.35
C GLN A 40 -8.95 -1.95 0.61
N GLU A 41 -7.81 -1.99 -0.07
CA GLU A 41 -6.79 -3.00 0.17
C GLU A 41 -6.05 -2.77 1.50
N VAL A 42 -6.01 -1.52 1.95
CA VAL A 42 -5.30 -1.08 3.17
C VAL A 42 -6.23 -1.02 4.38
N VAL A 43 -7.51 -0.74 4.17
CA VAL A 43 -8.51 -0.66 5.25
C VAL A 43 -8.68 -2.00 5.94
N GLY A 44 -8.70 -1.99 7.27
CA GLY A 44 -8.89 -3.17 8.10
C GLY A 44 -7.96 -3.18 9.31
N THR A 45 -7.98 -4.29 10.03
CA THR A 45 -7.10 -4.53 11.18
C THR A 45 -5.97 -5.47 10.78
N TRP A 46 -4.75 -5.05 11.07
CA TRP A 46 -3.52 -5.73 10.69
C TRP A 46 -2.67 -6.00 11.93
N THR A 47 -2.05 -7.16 12.00
CA THR A 47 -1.09 -7.50 13.05
C THR A 47 0.32 -7.55 12.46
N CYS A 48 1.27 -6.93 13.11
CA CYS A 48 2.67 -6.94 12.69
C CYS A 48 3.28 -8.32 12.93
N THR A 49 3.84 -8.91 11.90
CA THR A 49 4.49 -10.23 11.94
C THR A 49 6.01 -10.16 11.83
N ALA A 50 6.53 -9.08 11.29
CA ALA A 50 7.96 -8.81 11.23
C ALA A 50 8.22 -7.30 11.27
N SER A 51 9.22 -6.90 12.01
CA SER A 51 9.63 -5.49 12.06
C SER A 51 11.14 -5.35 12.17
N THR A 52 11.65 -4.31 11.51
CA THR A 52 13.01 -3.83 11.68
C THR A 52 12.99 -2.32 11.71
N ASP A 53 13.41 -1.75 12.82
CA ASP A 53 13.61 -0.32 12.99
C ASP A 53 15.10 0.01 12.96
N LYS A 54 15.48 1.14 12.41
CA LYS A 54 16.85 1.66 12.49
C LYS A 54 16.81 3.00 13.21
N VAL A 55 17.47 3.02 14.35
CA VAL A 55 17.66 4.23 15.17
C VAL A 55 19.16 4.48 15.22
N ASP A 56 19.60 5.67 14.81
CA ASP A 56 21.03 6.01 14.72
C ASP A 56 21.86 4.98 13.95
N GLY A 57 21.30 4.45 12.86
CA GLY A 57 21.92 3.43 12.03
C GLY A 57 21.98 2.02 12.63
N LYS A 58 21.47 1.83 13.86
CA LYS A 58 21.46 0.53 14.54
C LYS A 58 20.10 -0.16 14.32
N PRO A 59 20.08 -1.40 13.82
CA PRO A 59 18.84 -2.14 13.63
C PRO A 59 18.30 -2.67 14.97
N ILE A 60 16.98 -2.54 15.14
CA ILE A 60 16.20 -3.14 16.22
C ILE A 60 15.15 -4.02 15.55
N THR A 61 15.23 -5.33 15.76
CA THR A 61 14.29 -6.29 15.13
C THR A 61 13.22 -6.73 16.11
N GLY A 62 12.00 -6.95 15.60
CA GLY A 62 10.92 -7.55 16.36
C GLY A 62 10.19 -6.62 17.32
N TYR A 63 10.54 -5.34 17.39
CA TYR A 63 9.95 -4.39 18.33
C TYR A 63 8.43 -4.24 18.17
N MET A 64 7.95 -4.29 16.92
CA MET A 64 6.53 -4.13 16.60
C MET A 64 5.78 -5.46 16.45
N VAL A 65 6.45 -6.59 16.53
CA VAL A 65 5.81 -7.91 16.35
C VAL A 65 4.74 -8.15 17.40
N GLY A 66 3.55 -8.52 16.96
CA GLY A 66 2.37 -8.72 17.80
C GLY A 66 1.50 -7.48 17.99
N GLU A 67 2.01 -6.31 17.64
CA GLU A 67 1.22 -5.08 17.67
C GLU A 67 0.22 -5.04 16.50
N SER A 68 -0.90 -4.40 16.72
CA SER A 68 -1.96 -4.26 15.72
C SER A 68 -2.19 -2.82 15.33
N ILE A 69 -2.61 -2.62 14.09
CA ILE A 69 -3.07 -1.34 13.59
C ILE A 69 -4.42 -1.52 12.89
N THR A 70 -5.36 -0.67 13.20
CA THR A 70 -6.65 -0.58 12.50
C THR A 70 -6.67 0.67 11.66
N ILE A 71 -6.84 0.49 10.36
CA ILE A 71 -6.88 1.56 9.35
C ILE A 71 -8.31 1.68 8.87
N SER A 72 -8.89 2.86 9.02
CA SER A 72 -10.29 3.13 8.70
C SER A 72 -10.41 3.95 7.42
N GLU A 73 -11.48 3.73 6.68
CA GLU A 73 -11.76 4.42 5.40
C GLU A 73 -11.94 5.93 5.57
N ASP A 74 -12.33 6.39 6.75
CA ASP A 74 -12.52 7.80 7.09
C ASP A 74 -11.20 8.59 7.28
N GLY A 75 -10.05 7.97 6.99
CA GLY A 75 -8.73 8.59 7.12
C GLY A 75 -8.16 8.56 8.54
N LYS A 76 -8.69 7.70 9.41
CA LYS A 76 -8.20 7.52 10.78
C LYS A 76 -7.51 6.17 10.95
N PHE A 77 -6.58 6.11 11.88
CA PHE A 77 -5.98 4.85 12.33
C PHE A 77 -5.84 4.81 13.85
N SER A 78 -5.80 3.59 14.37
CA SER A 78 -5.47 3.31 15.77
C SER A 78 -4.50 2.14 15.85
N SER A 79 -3.56 2.19 16.77
CA SER A 79 -2.57 1.14 16.98
C SER A 79 -2.47 0.77 18.45
N THR A 80 -2.21 -0.52 18.71
CA THR A 80 -1.89 -1.00 20.06
C THR A 80 -0.47 -0.60 20.48
N ALA A 81 0.42 -0.34 19.50
CA ALA A 81 1.76 0.15 19.77
C ALA A 81 1.72 1.60 20.27
N SER A 82 2.18 1.84 21.48
CA SER A 82 2.20 3.18 22.07
C SER A 82 3.08 4.17 21.28
N SER A 83 4.09 3.69 20.60
CA SER A 83 4.98 4.50 19.74
C SER A 83 4.31 5.01 18.47
N ILE A 84 3.29 4.32 18.00
CA ILE A 84 2.48 4.76 16.84
C ILE A 84 1.23 5.52 17.31
N GLY A 85 0.50 4.97 18.27
CA GLY A 85 -0.72 5.59 18.81
C GLY A 85 -1.86 5.64 17.81
N ASN A 86 -2.65 6.69 17.92
CA ASN A 86 -3.80 6.96 17.04
C ASN A 86 -3.54 8.20 16.20
N GLY A 87 -4.19 8.31 15.06
CA GLY A 87 -4.03 9.48 14.22
C GLY A 87 -4.81 9.43 12.92
N THR A 88 -4.29 10.15 11.94
CA THR A 88 -4.85 10.26 10.59
C THR A 88 -3.87 9.77 9.54
N TRP A 89 -4.37 9.30 8.42
CA TRP A 89 -3.57 8.78 7.32
C TRP A 89 -4.12 9.22 5.97
N LYS A 90 -3.26 9.20 4.97
CA LYS A 90 -3.57 9.43 3.56
C LYS A 90 -2.77 8.47 2.70
N LEU A 91 -3.35 8.09 1.58
CA LEU A 91 -2.70 7.27 0.56
C LEU A 91 -2.66 8.04 -0.76
N ASP A 92 -1.48 8.10 -1.35
CA ASP A 92 -1.23 8.66 -2.68
C ASP A 92 -0.44 7.64 -3.50
N GLY A 93 -1.11 7.00 -4.46
CA GLY A 93 -0.54 5.88 -5.20
C GLY A 93 -0.23 4.70 -4.28
N ASN A 94 1.04 4.45 -4.03
CA ASN A 94 1.53 3.46 -3.06
C ASN A 94 2.25 4.08 -1.86
N LYS A 95 2.15 5.40 -1.72
CA LYS A 95 2.77 6.11 -0.60
C LYS A 95 1.72 6.48 0.44
N MET A 96 1.93 6.02 1.64
CA MET A 96 1.12 6.37 2.80
C MET A 96 1.84 7.44 3.60
N SER A 97 1.10 8.46 3.99
CA SER A 97 1.52 9.43 5.00
C SER A 97 0.56 9.39 6.17
N ALA A 98 1.08 9.47 7.37
CA ALA A 98 0.30 9.41 8.59
C ALA A 98 0.84 10.41 9.61
N LYS A 99 -0.05 10.87 10.48
CA LYS A 99 0.30 11.74 11.61
C LYS A 99 -0.45 11.24 12.85
N ASN A 100 0.29 11.01 13.93
CA ASN A 100 -0.32 10.59 15.18
C ASN A 100 -0.74 11.79 16.05
N THR A 101 -1.44 11.50 17.14
CA THR A 101 -1.91 12.52 18.10
C THR A 101 -0.77 13.19 18.86
N TYR A 102 0.42 12.60 18.89
CA TYR A 102 1.62 13.21 19.50
C TYR A 102 2.30 14.24 18.59
N GLY A 103 1.89 14.30 17.31
CA GLY A 103 2.49 15.19 16.31
C GLY A 103 3.55 14.55 15.44
N ASP A 104 3.89 13.28 15.66
CA ASP A 104 4.85 12.55 14.83
C ASP A 104 4.25 12.22 13.47
N THR A 105 5.07 12.31 12.45
CA THR A 105 4.69 11.98 11.09
C THR A 105 5.43 10.74 10.59
N PHE A 106 4.74 9.96 9.78
CA PHE A 106 5.24 8.73 9.18
C PHE A 106 5.03 8.81 7.67
N SER A 107 6.01 8.37 6.93
CA SER A 107 5.91 8.24 5.47
C SER A 107 6.43 6.87 5.07
N ALA A 108 5.61 6.10 4.36
CA ALA A 108 5.96 4.75 3.95
C ALA A 108 5.52 4.45 2.52
N THR A 109 6.35 3.69 1.82
CA THR A 109 5.94 2.99 0.62
C THR A 109 5.29 1.67 1.03
N ILE A 110 4.10 1.41 0.49
CA ILE A 110 3.29 0.25 0.83
C ILE A 110 3.25 -0.73 -0.34
N VAL A 111 3.35 -2.01 -0.02
CA VAL A 111 3.09 -3.10 -0.96
C VAL A 111 2.06 -4.03 -0.31
N VAL A 112 0.94 -4.24 -1.00
CA VAL A 112 -0.11 -5.16 -0.53
C VAL A 112 -0.16 -6.37 -1.45
N SER A 113 -0.16 -7.56 -0.87
CA SER A 113 -0.29 -8.83 -1.57
C SER A 113 -1.20 -9.76 -0.77
N GLY A 114 -2.46 -9.89 -1.20
CA GLY A 114 -3.46 -10.67 -0.49
C GLY A 114 -3.71 -10.14 0.92
N ASN A 115 -3.46 -10.98 1.92
CA ASN A 115 -3.61 -10.64 3.35
C ASN A 115 -2.32 -10.09 3.99
N LYS A 116 -1.29 -9.80 3.19
CA LYS A 116 -0.02 -9.27 3.67
C LYS A 116 0.21 -7.86 3.15
N MET A 117 0.78 -7.02 4.00
CA MET A 117 1.15 -5.66 3.66
C MET A 117 2.55 -5.37 4.20
N LYS A 118 3.39 -4.78 3.37
CA LYS A 118 4.73 -4.34 3.75
C LYS A 118 4.81 -2.82 3.75
N TRP A 119 5.40 -2.29 4.79
CA TRP A 119 5.70 -0.87 4.91
C TRP A 119 7.21 -0.68 4.94
N ASN A 120 7.70 0.22 4.12
CA ASN A 120 9.09 0.67 4.16
C ASN A 120 9.10 2.20 4.21
N GLY A 121 9.56 2.75 5.32
CA GLY A 121 9.43 4.18 5.51
C GLY A 121 10.30 4.79 6.58
N THR A 122 9.98 6.04 6.89
CA THR A 122 10.68 6.86 7.89
C THR A 122 9.67 7.64 8.72
N SER A 123 10.06 7.98 9.93
CA SER A 123 9.31 8.86 10.82
C SER A 123 10.03 10.18 11.05
N SER A 124 9.29 11.18 11.56
CA SER A 124 9.86 12.47 11.97
C SER A 124 10.85 12.37 13.14
N LEU A 125 10.95 11.21 13.77
CA LEU A 125 11.91 10.92 14.84
C LEU A 125 13.24 10.34 14.32
N ASP A 126 13.52 10.48 13.03
CA ASP A 126 14.71 9.93 12.36
C ASP A 126 14.85 8.39 12.47
N VAL A 127 13.71 7.71 12.58
CA VAL A 127 13.64 6.26 12.57
C VAL A 127 13.26 5.78 11.17
N SER A 128 14.08 4.94 10.55
CA SER A 128 13.66 4.18 9.38
C SER A 128 13.07 2.85 9.83
N PHE A 129 12.01 2.44 9.20
CA PHE A 129 11.31 1.21 9.57
C PHE A 129 10.95 0.36 8.36
N ASN A 130 10.90 -0.94 8.61
CA ASN A 130 10.41 -1.94 7.65
C ASN A 130 9.52 -2.91 8.41
N TYR A 131 8.21 -2.85 8.14
CA TYR A 131 7.21 -3.67 8.83
C TYR A 131 6.50 -4.57 7.85
N THR A 132 6.23 -5.80 8.28
CA THR A 132 5.33 -6.72 7.60
C THR A 132 4.10 -6.93 8.46
N TRP A 133 2.94 -6.71 7.86
CA TRP A 133 1.64 -6.83 8.49
C TRP A 133 0.84 -7.96 7.85
N GLU A 134 0.06 -8.65 8.65
CA GLU A 134 -0.89 -9.65 8.18
C GLU A 134 -2.29 -9.24 8.59
N LYS A 135 -3.22 -9.26 7.64
CA LYS A 135 -4.61 -8.86 7.87
C LYS A 135 -5.27 -9.87 8.78
N ASN A 136 -5.85 -9.38 9.86
CA ASN A 136 -6.62 -10.21 10.76
C ASN A 136 -7.82 -10.77 9.99
N LYS A 137 -7.95 -12.09 10.01
CA LYS A 137 -9.15 -12.72 9.50
C LYS A 137 -10.28 -12.33 10.44
N PHE A 138 -11.22 -11.51 9.96
CA PHE A 138 -12.50 -11.45 10.62
C PHE A 138 -13.03 -12.86 10.69
N LEU A 139 -13.28 -13.36 11.89
CA LEU A 139 -14.20 -14.44 12.07
C LEU A 139 -15.51 -13.91 11.49
N GLN A 140 -15.81 -14.30 10.25
CA GLN A 140 -17.16 -14.19 9.76
C GLN A 140 -17.99 -15.05 10.71
N ILE A 141 -18.65 -14.38 11.62
CA ILE A 141 -19.74 -14.98 12.36
C ILE A 141 -20.73 -15.31 11.26
N ASP A 142 -20.79 -16.59 10.93
CA ASP A 142 -21.72 -17.12 9.95
C ASP A 142 -23.11 -16.90 10.52
N SER A 143 -23.71 -15.78 10.15
CA SER A 143 -25.08 -15.44 10.57
C SER A 143 -26.13 -16.38 9.96
N ASN A 144 -25.69 -17.44 9.29
CA ASN A 144 -26.52 -18.48 8.68
C ASN A 144 -26.54 -19.78 9.49
N LYS A 145 -26.09 -19.76 10.74
CA LYS A 145 -26.28 -20.90 11.64
C LYS A 145 -27.43 -20.63 12.62
N ASP A 146 -28.59 -20.74 12.09
CA ASP A 146 -29.80 -21.03 12.86
C ASP A 146 -30.33 -22.42 12.48
#